data_2221ed2732766486c514e9105e6049b8
#
_entry.id   2221ed2732766486c514e9105e6049b8
#
_cell.length_a   1.000
_cell.length_b   1.000
_cell.length_c   1.000
_cell.angle_alpha   90.00
_cell.angle_beta   90.00
_cell.angle_gamma   90.00
#
_symmetry.space_group_name_H-M   'P 1'
#
loop_
_entity.id
_entity.type
_entity.pdbx_description
1 polymer ?
#
loop_
_entity_poly.entity_id
_entity_poly.type
_entity_poly.pdbx_seq_one_letter_code
_entity_poly.pdbx_strand_id
1 'polypeptide(L)'
;MTASTTLRDVIGLPQDLPRLGDSTLIMIDFQNTYRTGVMRLDEAEKALTAGARLLAAARAVGAPVVHVVNDGGEGTPYDIRAEIGAISDEVAPVEGEKVVVKQFPDAFHATDLEETLKDLGVSGDLVIAGFMTHMCVLFTAQGAFNRGYRPTVVAEATATRPLEAPDGAVLSAAALQAASLTTVADLFGTVARTVDDLVAPRA
;
A
#
# COMPACT_ATOMS: atom_id res chain seq x y z
N MET A 1 6.22 -20.33 22.28
CA MET A 1 7.34 -19.42 21.95
C MET A 1 6.85 -17.99 22.17
N THR A 2 7.62 -17.15 22.87
CA THR A 2 7.34 -15.71 22.97
C THR A 2 7.93 -15.01 21.74
N ALA A 3 7.25 -13.96 21.23
CA ALA A 3 7.78 -13.15 20.14
C ALA A 3 9.03 -12.38 20.59
N SER A 4 9.96 -12.16 19.68
CA SER A 4 11.10 -11.26 19.90
C SER A 4 10.66 -9.79 19.86
N THR A 5 11.44 -8.91 20.48
CA THR A 5 11.28 -7.45 20.39
C THR A 5 11.54 -7.01 18.95
N THR A 6 10.73 -6.07 18.45
CA THR A 6 10.90 -5.51 17.10
C THR A 6 12.11 -4.58 17.02
N LEU A 7 12.66 -4.39 15.82
CA LEU A 7 13.71 -3.39 15.60
C LEU A 7 13.21 -1.97 15.92
N ARG A 8 11.94 -1.67 15.63
CA ARG A 8 11.30 -0.39 15.96
C ARG A 8 11.36 -0.11 17.47
N ASP A 9 11.02 -1.12 18.29
CA ASP A 9 11.08 -0.99 19.76
C ASP A 9 12.52 -0.79 20.25
N VAL A 10 13.48 -1.54 19.67
CA VAL A 10 14.90 -1.46 20.06
C VAL A 10 15.47 -0.06 19.82
N ILE A 11 15.07 0.62 18.73
CA ILE A 11 15.57 1.94 18.38
C ILE A 11 14.62 3.08 18.78
N GLY A 12 13.53 2.77 19.50
CA GLY A 12 12.61 3.76 20.08
C GLY A 12 11.76 4.51 19.07
N LEU A 13 11.39 3.90 17.94
CA LEU A 13 10.46 4.51 16.99
C LEU A 13 9.02 4.49 17.50
N PRO A 14 8.21 5.54 17.20
CA PRO A 14 6.81 5.58 17.60
C PRO A 14 6.01 4.41 17.06
N GLN A 15 5.12 3.85 17.88
CA GLN A 15 4.23 2.75 17.52
C GLN A 15 2.79 3.22 17.26
N ASP A 16 2.51 4.49 17.51
CA ASP A 16 1.18 5.06 17.32
C ASP A 16 0.79 5.11 15.84
N LEU A 17 -0.47 4.78 15.55
CA LEU A 17 -1.03 4.99 14.23
C LEU A 17 -1.24 6.50 13.99
N PRO A 18 -1.07 6.99 12.76
CA PRO A 18 -1.34 8.39 12.44
C PRO A 18 -2.84 8.69 12.45
N ARG A 19 -3.19 9.98 12.40
CA ARG A 19 -4.54 10.42 12.05
C ARG A 19 -4.64 10.52 10.54
N LEU A 20 -5.71 10.02 9.97
CA LEU A 20 -5.89 10.05 8.51
C LEU A 20 -5.88 11.50 7.96
N GLY A 21 -6.50 12.46 8.68
CA GLY A 21 -6.52 13.87 8.28
C GLY A 21 -5.17 14.59 8.33
N ASP A 22 -4.19 14.04 9.06
CA ASP A 22 -2.83 14.59 9.17
C ASP A 22 -1.82 13.80 8.29
N SER A 23 -2.33 12.87 7.47
CA SER A 23 -1.54 11.94 6.65
C SER A 23 -1.80 12.15 5.17
N THR A 24 -0.93 11.59 4.33
CA THR A 24 -1.20 11.42 2.90
C THR A 24 -1.50 9.96 2.60
N LEU A 25 -2.58 9.71 1.87
CA LEU A 25 -2.95 8.38 1.42
C LEU A 25 -2.24 8.04 0.11
N ILE A 26 -1.54 6.91 0.08
CA ILE A 26 -0.91 6.34 -1.11
C ILE A 26 -1.66 5.07 -1.51
N MET A 27 -2.37 5.13 -2.64
CA MET A 27 -3.15 4.03 -3.22
C MET A 27 -2.30 3.32 -4.27
N ILE A 28 -1.73 2.15 -3.93
CA ILE A 28 -0.74 1.46 -4.75
C ILE A 28 -1.39 0.37 -5.60
N ASP A 29 -1.27 0.49 -6.92
CA ASP A 29 -1.58 -0.55 -7.91
C ASP A 29 -2.96 -1.22 -7.72
N PHE A 30 -4.00 -0.46 -7.38
CA PHE A 30 -5.37 -0.95 -7.37
C PHE A 30 -5.88 -1.15 -8.82
N GLN A 31 -5.17 -1.99 -9.58
CA GLN A 31 -5.40 -2.23 -11.00
C GLN A 31 -6.21 -3.50 -11.25
N ASN A 32 -6.98 -3.52 -12.34
CA ASN A 32 -7.85 -4.64 -12.71
C ASN A 32 -7.09 -5.95 -12.94
N THR A 33 -5.80 -5.88 -13.26
CA THR A 33 -4.91 -7.06 -13.43
C THR A 33 -4.91 -7.98 -12.22
N TYR A 34 -5.15 -7.46 -11.02
CA TYR A 34 -5.13 -8.24 -9.78
C TYR A 34 -6.47 -8.91 -9.44
N ARG A 35 -7.52 -8.62 -10.21
CA ARG A 35 -8.87 -9.17 -10.02
C ARG A 35 -9.10 -10.45 -10.82
N THR A 36 -8.39 -10.62 -11.94
CA THR A 36 -8.59 -11.74 -12.86
C THR A 36 -7.27 -12.22 -13.48
N GLY A 37 -7.31 -13.35 -14.19
CA GLY A 37 -6.17 -13.85 -14.96
C GLY A 37 -4.99 -14.32 -14.13
N VAL A 38 -3.80 -14.28 -14.74
CA VAL A 38 -2.57 -14.86 -14.17
C VAL A 38 -2.05 -14.12 -12.94
N MET A 39 -2.44 -12.86 -12.76
CA MET A 39 -2.02 -12.02 -11.63
C MET A 39 -3.08 -11.91 -10.54
N ARG A 40 -4.19 -12.65 -10.67
CA ARG A 40 -5.26 -12.61 -9.67
C ARG A 40 -4.72 -12.89 -8.26
N LEU A 41 -5.16 -12.07 -7.30
CA LEU A 41 -4.80 -12.21 -5.89
C LEU A 41 -5.92 -12.90 -5.10
N ASP A 42 -5.52 -13.58 -4.04
CA ASP A 42 -6.45 -14.03 -3.03
C ASP A 42 -7.02 -12.78 -2.31
N GLU A 43 -8.34 -12.78 -2.08
CA GLU A 43 -9.06 -11.70 -1.37
C GLU A 43 -8.95 -10.30 -2.04
N ALA A 44 -8.60 -10.21 -3.34
CA ALA A 44 -8.48 -8.94 -4.07
C ALA A 44 -9.71 -8.05 -3.92
N GLU A 45 -10.92 -8.60 -4.07
CA GLU A 45 -12.18 -7.85 -4.00
C GLU A 45 -12.46 -7.32 -2.58
N LYS A 46 -12.08 -8.07 -1.54
CA LYS A 46 -12.21 -7.58 -0.15
C LYS A 46 -11.26 -6.43 0.12
N ALA A 47 -10.00 -6.57 -0.31
CA ALA A 47 -9.01 -5.52 -0.15
C ALA A 47 -9.35 -4.27 -0.99
N LEU A 48 -9.90 -4.43 -2.18
CA LEU A 48 -10.41 -3.33 -3.01
C LEU A 48 -11.56 -2.60 -2.29
N THR A 49 -12.53 -3.35 -1.72
CA THR A 49 -13.63 -2.77 -0.95
C THR A 49 -13.11 -1.99 0.26
N ALA A 50 -12.13 -2.51 0.98
CA ALA A 50 -11.49 -1.81 2.09
C ALA A 50 -10.71 -0.58 1.60
N GLY A 51 -10.01 -0.67 0.48
CA GLY A 51 -9.33 0.44 -0.19
C GLY A 51 -10.29 1.58 -0.58
N ALA A 52 -11.45 1.24 -1.12
CA ALA A 52 -12.49 2.21 -1.46
C ALA A 52 -13.05 2.92 -0.20
N ARG A 53 -13.26 2.19 0.90
CA ARG A 53 -13.66 2.77 2.20
C ARG A 53 -12.59 3.72 2.73
N LEU A 54 -11.32 3.32 2.68
CA LEU A 54 -10.19 4.14 3.12
C LEU A 54 -10.07 5.42 2.28
N LEU A 55 -10.17 5.30 0.96
CA LEU A 55 -10.15 6.43 0.02
C LEU A 55 -11.28 7.42 0.30
N ALA A 56 -12.51 6.90 0.48
CA ALA A 56 -13.66 7.74 0.83
C ALA A 56 -13.45 8.47 2.16
N ALA A 57 -12.88 7.80 3.17
CA ALA A 57 -12.57 8.41 4.46
C ALA A 57 -11.49 9.49 4.35
N ALA A 58 -10.43 9.25 3.56
CA ALA A 58 -9.37 10.24 3.32
C ALA A 58 -9.92 11.50 2.63
N ARG A 59 -10.74 11.31 1.59
CA ARG A 59 -11.42 12.40 0.91
C ARG A 59 -12.34 13.20 1.84
N ALA A 60 -13.08 12.52 2.72
CA ALA A 60 -14.00 13.16 3.67
C ALA A 60 -13.29 14.07 4.69
N VAL A 61 -12.04 13.76 5.04
CA VAL A 61 -11.24 14.59 5.97
C VAL A 61 -10.26 15.52 5.24
N GLY A 62 -10.27 15.56 3.89
CA GLY A 62 -9.42 16.42 3.09
C GLY A 62 -7.94 15.99 3.08
N ALA A 63 -7.64 14.74 3.40
CA ALA A 63 -6.28 14.21 3.31
C ALA A 63 -5.82 14.15 1.85
N PRO A 64 -4.58 14.56 1.53
CA PRO A 64 -4.03 14.39 0.20
C PRO A 64 -4.02 12.91 -0.23
N VAL A 65 -4.32 12.66 -1.51
CA VAL A 65 -4.33 11.32 -2.09
C VAL A 65 -3.40 11.28 -3.29
N VAL A 66 -2.55 10.25 -3.33
CA VAL A 66 -1.71 9.92 -4.48
C VAL A 66 -2.02 8.49 -4.91
N HIS A 67 -2.40 8.33 -6.17
CA HIS A 67 -2.53 7.02 -6.80
C HIS A 67 -1.21 6.64 -7.45
N VAL A 68 -0.82 5.39 -7.30
CA VAL A 68 0.36 4.83 -7.95
C VAL A 68 -0.10 3.70 -8.85
N VAL A 69 0.39 3.65 -10.08
CA VAL A 69 0.08 2.58 -11.04
C VAL A 69 1.37 1.99 -11.61
N ASN A 70 1.39 0.69 -11.78
CA ASN A 70 2.48 0.02 -12.45
C ASN A 70 2.21 -0.08 -13.95
N ASP A 71 3.10 0.46 -14.78
CA ASP A 71 3.06 0.30 -16.24
C ASP A 71 4.12 -0.72 -16.69
N GLY A 72 3.66 -1.88 -17.11
CA GLY A 72 4.52 -2.94 -17.67
C GLY A 72 4.72 -2.84 -19.18
N GLY A 73 4.12 -1.83 -19.81
CA GLY A 73 4.16 -1.66 -21.27
C GLY A 73 2.98 -2.29 -22.00
N GLU A 74 2.88 -1.96 -23.29
CA GLU A 74 1.78 -2.38 -24.16
C GLU A 74 1.66 -3.90 -24.26
N GLY A 75 0.42 -4.39 -24.18
CA GLY A 75 0.09 -5.81 -24.31
C GLY A 75 0.45 -6.68 -23.10
N THR A 76 1.00 -6.11 -22.03
CA THR A 76 1.25 -6.83 -20.78
C THR A 76 0.03 -6.79 -19.86
N PRO A 77 -0.05 -7.65 -18.82
CA PRO A 77 -1.08 -7.55 -17.80
C PRO A 77 -1.12 -6.20 -17.07
N TYR A 78 -0.06 -5.40 -17.17
CA TYR A 78 0.09 -4.08 -16.57
C TYR A 78 0.03 -2.94 -17.58
N ASP A 79 -0.56 -3.17 -18.75
CA ASP A 79 -0.76 -2.13 -19.76
C ASP A 79 -1.83 -1.13 -19.30
N ILE A 80 -1.39 0.03 -18.79
CA ILE A 80 -2.29 1.07 -18.26
C ILE A 80 -3.15 1.75 -19.34
N ARG A 81 -2.89 1.50 -20.63
CA ARG A 81 -3.69 1.96 -21.79
C ARG A 81 -4.86 1.01 -22.07
N ALA A 82 -4.84 -0.18 -21.48
CA ALA A 82 -5.88 -1.18 -21.62
C ALA A 82 -6.65 -1.36 -20.30
N GLU A 83 -7.90 -1.84 -20.39
CA GLU A 83 -8.76 -2.08 -19.23
C GLU A 83 -8.09 -2.95 -18.15
N ILE A 84 -7.30 -3.95 -18.58
CA ILE A 84 -6.64 -4.87 -17.64
C ILE A 84 -5.63 -4.18 -16.73
N GLY A 85 -4.94 -3.16 -17.22
CA GLY A 85 -3.97 -2.39 -16.42
C GLY A 85 -4.53 -1.11 -15.82
N ALA A 86 -5.78 -0.76 -16.09
CA ALA A 86 -6.41 0.45 -15.54
C ALA A 86 -6.64 0.34 -14.03
N ILE A 87 -6.69 1.49 -13.35
CA ILE A 87 -7.16 1.57 -11.96
C ILE A 87 -8.61 1.11 -11.91
N SER A 88 -8.96 0.29 -10.93
CA SER A 88 -10.34 -0.18 -10.73
C SER A 88 -11.29 0.98 -10.43
N ASP A 89 -12.46 0.96 -11.02
CA ASP A 89 -13.44 2.06 -10.95
C ASP A 89 -13.82 2.46 -9.52
N GLU A 90 -13.86 1.48 -8.61
CA GLU A 90 -14.22 1.66 -7.20
C GLU A 90 -13.26 2.62 -6.46
N VAL A 91 -12.05 2.79 -6.97
CA VAL A 91 -11.00 3.63 -6.41
C VAL A 91 -10.40 4.59 -7.44
N ALA A 92 -11.15 4.91 -8.48
CA ALA A 92 -10.70 5.81 -9.52
C ALA A 92 -10.30 7.19 -8.96
N PRO A 93 -9.21 7.78 -9.46
CA PRO A 93 -8.81 9.13 -9.10
C PRO A 93 -9.90 10.16 -9.44
N VAL A 94 -10.03 11.18 -8.62
CA VAL A 94 -10.87 12.35 -8.93
C VAL A 94 -9.99 13.57 -9.24
N GLU A 95 -10.63 14.64 -9.75
CA GLU A 95 -9.93 15.89 -10.06
C GLU A 95 -9.12 16.40 -8.85
N GLY A 96 -7.86 16.74 -9.09
CA GLY A 96 -6.92 17.21 -8.07
C GLY A 96 -6.06 16.11 -7.42
N GLU A 97 -6.45 14.84 -7.52
CA GLU A 97 -5.61 13.73 -7.06
C GLU A 97 -4.50 13.42 -8.07
N LYS A 98 -3.32 13.09 -7.55
CA LYS A 98 -2.15 12.81 -8.38
C LYS A 98 -2.06 11.33 -8.73
N VAL A 99 -1.60 11.05 -9.96
CA VAL A 99 -1.30 9.67 -10.40
C VAL A 99 0.18 9.61 -10.76
N VAL A 100 0.91 8.74 -10.07
CA VAL A 100 2.33 8.45 -10.30
C VAL A 100 2.45 7.13 -11.03
N VAL A 101 3.18 7.10 -12.13
CA VAL A 101 3.43 5.88 -12.91
C VAL A 101 4.79 5.32 -12.54
N LYS A 102 4.84 4.04 -12.17
CA LYS A 102 6.09 3.34 -11.83
C LYS A 102 6.30 2.10 -12.70
N GLN A 103 7.53 1.62 -12.71
CA GLN A 103 7.94 0.36 -13.36
C GLN A 103 8.68 -0.58 -12.39
N PHE A 104 8.85 -0.18 -11.12
CA PHE A 104 9.56 -0.93 -10.09
C PHE A 104 8.67 -1.12 -8.85
N PRO A 105 8.94 -2.10 -7.98
CA PRO A 105 8.14 -2.31 -6.78
C PRO A 105 8.11 -1.10 -5.84
N ASP A 106 9.26 -0.46 -5.58
CA ASP A 106 9.32 0.78 -4.79
C ASP A 106 8.76 1.94 -5.61
N ALA A 107 7.67 2.55 -5.15
CA ALA A 107 7.03 3.66 -5.83
C ALA A 107 7.86 4.96 -5.84
N PHE A 108 8.91 5.05 -5.04
CA PHE A 108 9.86 6.16 -5.06
C PHE A 108 10.98 5.97 -6.08
N HIS A 109 11.20 4.73 -6.54
CA HIS A 109 12.32 4.45 -7.44
C HIS A 109 12.00 4.86 -8.87
N ALA A 110 12.81 5.79 -9.39
CA ALA A 110 12.70 6.33 -10.76
C ALA A 110 11.29 6.89 -11.10
N THR A 111 10.67 7.58 -10.12
CA THR A 111 9.37 8.27 -10.25
C THR A 111 9.46 9.68 -9.67
N ASP A 112 8.41 10.46 -9.87
CA ASP A 112 8.21 11.79 -9.28
C ASP A 112 7.43 11.77 -7.95
N LEU A 113 7.25 10.59 -7.32
CA LEU A 113 6.46 10.49 -6.08
C LEU A 113 6.99 11.39 -4.97
N GLU A 114 8.32 11.43 -4.76
CA GLU A 114 8.90 12.26 -3.70
C GLU A 114 8.70 13.76 -3.96
N GLU A 115 8.82 14.19 -5.22
CA GLU A 115 8.54 15.57 -5.63
C GLU A 115 7.04 15.89 -5.44
N THR A 116 6.17 15.01 -5.90
CA THR A 116 4.72 15.10 -5.70
C THR A 116 4.34 15.26 -4.22
N LEU A 117 4.94 14.49 -3.32
CA LEU A 117 4.69 14.60 -1.89
C LEU A 117 5.17 15.94 -1.31
N LYS A 118 6.32 16.45 -1.76
CA LYS A 118 6.84 17.78 -1.37
C LYS A 118 5.90 18.89 -1.83
N ASP A 119 5.42 18.83 -3.06
CA ASP A 119 4.48 19.81 -3.63
C ASP A 119 3.14 19.84 -2.90
N LEU A 120 2.68 18.69 -2.41
CA LEU A 120 1.49 18.57 -1.57
C LEU A 120 1.71 19.04 -0.12
N GLY A 121 2.93 19.43 0.26
CA GLY A 121 3.25 19.88 1.62
C GLY A 121 3.17 18.79 2.67
N VAL A 122 3.44 17.54 2.29
CA VAL A 122 3.29 16.36 3.16
C VAL A 122 4.25 16.40 4.35
N SER A 123 3.71 16.27 5.56
CA SER A 123 4.44 16.45 6.83
C SER A 123 5.09 15.19 7.40
N GLY A 124 5.02 14.04 6.70
CA GLY A 124 5.77 12.86 7.09
C GLY A 124 4.97 11.56 7.27
N ASP A 125 3.69 11.60 7.64
CA ASP A 125 2.87 10.39 7.77
C ASP A 125 2.28 9.97 6.42
N LEU A 126 2.55 8.73 6.02
CA LEU A 126 2.00 8.12 4.81
C LEU A 126 1.13 6.93 5.19
N VAL A 127 -0.12 6.93 4.80
CA VAL A 127 -1.00 5.76 4.89
C VAL A 127 -0.94 5.02 3.55
N ILE A 128 -0.59 3.75 3.56
CA ILE A 128 -0.34 2.94 2.37
C ILE A 128 -1.36 1.80 2.29
N ALA A 129 -2.01 1.68 1.13
CA ALA A 129 -2.89 0.57 0.80
C ALA A 129 -2.65 0.11 -0.65
N GLY A 130 -2.99 -1.14 -0.98
CA GLY A 130 -2.91 -1.63 -2.36
C GLY A 130 -2.23 -2.97 -2.55
N PHE A 131 -1.75 -3.20 -3.74
CA PHE A 131 -1.25 -4.49 -4.22
C PHE A 131 0.20 -4.41 -4.70
N MET A 132 0.95 -5.48 -4.63
CA MET A 132 0.79 -6.66 -3.78
C MET A 132 1.48 -6.41 -2.44
N THR A 133 0.95 -6.94 -1.35
CA THR A 133 1.50 -6.73 0.00
C THR A 133 2.99 -7.05 0.09
N HIS A 134 3.41 -8.19 -0.47
CA HIS A 134 4.81 -8.67 -0.43
C HIS A 134 5.74 -7.97 -1.42
N MET A 135 5.20 -7.14 -2.31
CA MET A 135 5.96 -6.41 -3.36
C MET A 135 5.77 -4.90 -3.21
N CYS A 136 4.91 -4.30 -4.03
CA CYS A 136 4.85 -2.85 -4.15
C CYS A 136 4.52 -2.15 -2.83
N VAL A 137 3.66 -2.74 -1.99
CA VAL A 137 3.34 -2.20 -0.66
C VAL A 137 4.56 -2.25 0.28
N LEU A 138 5.18 -3.43 0.43
CA LEU A 138 6.35 -3.62 1.30
C LEU A 138 7.53 -2.73 0.86
N PHE A 139 7.88 -2.75 -0.44
CA PHE A 139 9.04 -1.99 -0.94
C PHE A 139 8.78 -0.48 -0.94
N THR A 140 7.54 -0.03 -1.14
CA THR A 140 7.21 1.39 -1.00
C THR A 140 7.23 1.83 0.47
N ALA A 141 6.78 0.98 1.41
CA ALA A 141 6.93 1.26 2.84
C ALA A 141 8.39 1.39 3.24
N GLN A 142 9.27 0.49 2.76
CA GLN A 142 10.71 0.59 2.94
C GLN A 142 11.29 1.87 2.30
N GLY A 143 10.90 2.16 1.05
CA GLY A 143 11.33 3.36 0.32
C GLY A 143 10.93 4.65 1.05
N ALA A 144 9.73 4.70 1.63
CA ALA A 144 9.25 5.79 2.46
C ALA A 144 10.09 5.93 3.75
N PHE A 145 10.30 4.83 4.47
CA PHE A 145 11.12 4.80 5.68
C PHE A 145 12.54 5.32 5.42
N ASN A 146 13.18 4.88 4.34
CA ASN A 146 14.53 5.30 3.95
C ASN A 146 14.65 6.80 3.66
N ARG A 147 13.52 7.48 3.37
CA ARG A 147 13.42 8.93 3.10
C ARG A 147 12.94 9.73 4.32
N GLY A 148 12.78 9.08 5.47
CA GLY A 148 12.36 9.72 6.71
C GLY A 148 10.85 9.91 6.86
N TYR A 149 10.03 9.35 5.97
CA TYR A 149 8.59 9.27 6.17
C TYR A 149 8.23 8.21 7.21
N ARG A 150 7.03 8.31 7.76
CA ARG A 150 6.45 7.34 8.71
C ARG A 150 5.30 6.58 8.05
N PRO A 151 5.58 5.48 7.32
CA PRO A 151 4.54 4.74 6.66
C PRO A 151 3.70 3.90 7.64
N THR A 152 2.41 3.85 7.37
CA THR A 152 1.43 2.96 8.00
C THR A 152 0.73 2.16 6.92
N VAL A 153 0.87 0.84 6.93
CA VAL A 153 0.20 -0.04 5.98
C VAL A 153 -1.15 -0.48 6.55
N VAL A 154 -2.23 -0.36 5.76
CA VAL A 154 -3.58 -0.82 6.14
C VAL A 154 -3.77 -2.26 5.69
N ALA A 155 -3.67 -3.22 6.61
CA ALA A 155 -3.64 -4.64 6.31
C ALA A 155 -4.86 -5.14 5.52
N GLU A 156 -6.09 -4.75 5.91
CA GLU A 156 -7.31 -5.19 5.21
C GLU A 156 -7.46 -4.60 3.80
N ALA A 157 -6.76 -3.51 3.50
CA ALA A 157 -6.73 -2.87 2.20
C ALA A 157 -5.51 -3.30 1.36
N THR A 158 -4.90 -4.45 1.67
CA THR A 158 -3.81 -5.07 0.92
C THR A 158 -4.11 -6.54 0.64
N ALA A 159 -3.58 -7.07 -0.46
CA ALA A 159 -3.73 -8.48 -0.82
C ALA A 159 -2.49 -9.02 -1.51
N THR A 160 -2.37 -10.34 -1.54
CA THR A 160 -1.29 -11.06 -2.22
C THR A 160 -1.80 -12.39 -2.79
N ARG A 161 -0.90 -13.23 -3.28
CA ARG A 161 -1.19 -14.52 -3.91
C ARG A 161 -0.28 -15.62 -3.34
N PRO A 162 -0.66 -16.90 -3.46
CA PRO A 162 0.23 -18.00 -3.10
C PRO A 162 1.42 -18.06 -4.05
N LEU A 163 2.60 -18.39 -3.51
CA LEU A 163 3.83 -18.57 -4.29
C LEU A 163 4.55 -19.84 -3.85
N GLU A 164 5.31 -20.41 -4.77
CA GLU A 164 6.23 -21.51 -4.46
C GLU A 164 7.45 -20.95 -3.69
N ALA A 165 7.73 -21.54 -2.55
CA ALA A 165 8.92 -21.25 -1.76
C ALA A 165 10.15 -21.95 -2.36
N PRO A 166 11.40 -21.54 -2.03
CA PRO A 166 12.63 -22.13 -2.58
C PRO A 166 12.80 -23.63 -2.34
N ASP A 167 12.11 -24.20 -1.37
CA ASP A 167 12.08 -25.63 -1.08
C ASP A 167 11.00 -26.41 -1.84
N GLY A 168 10.24 -25.73 -2.73
CA GLY A 168 9.15 -26.29 -3.51
C GLY A 168 7.80 -26.35 -2.78
N ALA A 169 7.71 -25.96 -1.52
CA ALA A 169 6.45 -25.89 -0.81
C ALA A 169 5.61 -24.68 -1.28
N VAL A 170 4.28 -24.82 -1.32
CA VAL A 170 3.40 -23.69 -1.61
C VAL A 170 3.20 -22.85 -0.37
N LEU A 171 3.72 -21.64 -0.38
CA LEU A 171 3.43 -20.62 0.63
C LEU A 171 2.07 -20.00 0.32
N SER A 172 1.11 -20.16 1.22
CA SER A 172 -0.24 -19.60 1.03
C SER A 172 -0.22 -18.06 1.00
N ALA A 173 -1.19 -17.45 0.33
CA ALA A 173 -1.35 -15.99 0.34
C ALA A 173 -1.43 -15.44 1.77
N ALA A 174 -2.17 -16.10 2.66
CA ALA A 174 -2.29 -15.69 4.07
C ALA A 174 -0.94 -15.71 4.81
N ALA A 175 -0.12 -16.73 4.59
CA ALA A 175 1.21 -16.81 5.20
C ALA A 175 2.16 -15.73 4.65
N LEU A 176 2.14 -15.50 3.33
CA LEU A 176 2.95 -14.46 2.69
C LEU A 176 2.49 -13.05 3.11
N GLN A 177 1.17 -12.84 3.23
CA GLN A 177 0.57 -11.61 3.76
C GLN A 177 1.09 -11.32 5.18
N ALA A 178 0.95 -12.31 6.08
CA ALA A 178 1.39 -12.18 7.46
C ALA A 178 2.89 -11.88 7.56
N ALA A 179 3.72 -12.61 6.83
CA ALA A 179 5.17 -12.40 6.81
C ALA A 179 5.54 -11.00 6.34
N SER A 180 4.91 -10.52 5.26
CA SER A 180 5.18 -9.19 4.68
C SER A 180 4.78 -8.07 5.63
N LEU A 181 3.60 -8.14 6.23
CA LEU A 181 3.13 -7.15 7.21
C LEU A 181 3.97 -7.18 8.49
N THR A 182 4.42 -8.36 8.93
CA THR A 182 5.36 -8.48 10.05
C THR A 182 6.70 -7.82 9.73
N THR A 183 7.21 -7.98 8.50
CA THR A 183 8.43 -7.30 8.05
C THR A 183 8.28 -5.77 8.07
N VAL A 184 7.13 -5.25 7.63
CA VAL A 184 6.84 -3.82 7.76
C VAL A 184 6.86 -3.38 9.23
N ALA A 185 6.13 -4.12 10.09
CA ALA A 185 5.99 -3.80 11.52
C ALA A 185 7.29 -3.95 12.31
N ASP A 186 8.22 -4.80 11.85
CA ASP A 186 9.52 -4.97 12.53
C ASP A 186 10.37 -3.70 12.46
N LEU A 187 10.38 -3.00 11.31
CA LEU A 187 11.23 -1.81 11.14
C LEU A 187 10.57 -0.66 10.39
N PHE A 188 10.01 -0.92 9.21
CA PHE A 188 9.76 0.13 8.22
C PHE A 188 8.57 1.02 8.56
N GLY A 189 7.54 0.52 9.25
CA GLY A 189 6.33 1.26 9.50
C GLY A 189 5.43 0.64 10.54
N THR A 190 4.29 1.25 10.80
CA THR A 190 3.21 0.65 11.56
C THR A 190 2.23 -0.10 10.67
N VAL A 191 1.40 -0.96 11.25
CA VAL A 191 0.35 -1.68 10.53
C VAL A 191 -0.99 -1.43 11.22
N ALA A 192 -1.88 -0.71 10.54
CA ALA A 192 -3.29 -0.66 10.91
C ALA A 192 -3.96 -1.95 10.44
N ARG A 193 -4.68 -2.63 11.33
CA ARG A 193 -5.32 -3.91 10.98
C ARG A 193 -6.52 -3.70 10.05
N THR A 194 -7.28 -2.64 10.32
CA THR A 194 -8.49 -2.26 9.61
C THR A 194 -8.49 -0.79 9.27
N VAL A 195 -9.36 -0.36 8.36
CA VAL A 195 -9.61 1.05 8.06
C VAL A 195 -10.12 1.77 9.31
N ASP A 196 -10.92 1.09 10.12
CA ASP A 196 -11.53 1.68 11.32
C ASP A 196 -10.48 2.09 12.37
N ASP A 197 -9.30 1.46 12.39
CA ASP A 197 -8.18 1.85 13.26
C ASP A 197 -7.68 3.28 12.98
N LEU A 198 -7.93 3.81 11.76
CA LEU A 198 -7.49 5.16 11.34
C LEU A 198 -8.62 6.18 11.33
N VAL A 199 -9.90 5.76 11.25
CA VAL A 199 -11.05 6.64 11.09
C VAL A 199 -11.90 6.75 12.36
N ALA A 200 -11.79 5.80 13.29
CA ALA A 200 -12.53 5.86 14.55
C ALA A 200 -12.12 7.09 15.38
N PRO A 201 -13.09 7.79 16.01
CA PRO A 201 -12.76 8.83 16.97
C PRO A 201 -11.86 8.25 18.07
N ARG A 202 -10.71 8.85 18.30
CA ARG A 202 -9.87 8.49 19.44
C ARG A 202 -10.42 9.22 20.66
N ALA A 203 -10.66 8.43 21.73
CA ALA A 203 -11.12 8.94 23.02
C ALA A 203 -10.10 9.91 23.66
#